data_051ae318a6030d9a1f1434af6a23bf2f
#
_entry.id   051ae318a6030d9a1f1434af6a23bf2f
#
_cell.length_a   1.000
_cell.length_b   1.000
_cell.length_c   1.000
_cell.angle_alpha   90.00
_cell.angle_beta   90.00
_cell.angle_gamma   90.00
#
_symmetry.space_group_name_H-M   'P 1'
#
loop_
_entity.id
_entity.type
_entity.pdbx_description
1 polymer ?
#
loop_
_entity_poly.entity_id
_entity_poly.type
_entity_poly.pdbx_seq_one_letter_code
_entity_poly.pdbx_strand_id
1 'polypeptide(L)'
;TTMDIKLIREKFAEKFGTTGELYTSPGRINLIGEHTDYNGGFVFPGAVDKGMIMVIKPNGLDKVRAFAIDIDPKDEAPYVEFGLNEEDKPKEAWACYVFGVCREMQKRGVPVKGFDTAFAGDVPLGAGMSSSAALESVFAFALNEIYGEGKSDKFELARVGQATEHNYTGCNCGIMDQFASVF
;
A
#
# COMPACT_ATOMS: atom_id res chain seq x y z
N THR A 1 -18.44 -5.02 -6.46
CA THR A 1 -17.86 -4.76 -7.78
C THR A 1 -16.39 -5.10 -7.81
N THR A 2 -15.98 -5.72 -8.89
CA THR A 2 -14.58 -6.07 -9.09
C THR A 2 -13.81 -4.81 -9.45
N MET A 3 -12.65 -4.62 -8.83
CA MET A 3 -11.78 -3.50 -9.15
C MET A 3 -11.21 -3.64 -10.55
N ASP A 4 -11.13 -2.54 -11.27
CA ASP A 4 -10.61 -2.52 -12.61
C ASP A 4 -9.11 -2.28 -12.59
N ILE A 5 -8.35 -3.35 -12.67
CA ILE A 5 -6.89 -3.32 -12.65
C ILE A 5 -6.34 -2.49 -13.82
N LYS A 6 -6.98 -2.60 -14.97
CA LYS A 6 -6.57 -1.84 -16.14
C LYS A 6 -6.68 -0.33 -15.89
N LEU A 7 -7.77 0.09 -15.25
CA LEU A 7 -7.97 1.50 -14.93
C LEU A 7 -6.85 2.01 -14.00
N ILE A 8 -6.48 1.21 -13.01
CA ILE A 8 -5.44 1.62 -12.07
C ILE A 8 -4.09 1.74 -12.77
N ARG A 9 -3.77 0.81 -13.66
CA ARG A 9 -2.55 0.90 -14.46
C ARG A 9 -2.56 2.12 -15.39
N GLU A 10 -3.69 2.42 -15.98
CA GLU A 10 -3.85 3.59 -16.84
C GLU A 10 -3.67 4.89 -16.06
N LYS A 11 -4.27 4.97 -14.87
CA LYS A 11 -4.14 6.15 -14.02
C LYS A 11 -2.69 6.36 -13.58
N PHE A 12 -1.99 5.28 -13.25
CA PHE A 12 -0.58 5.37 -12.93
C PHE A 12 0.23 5.89 -14.11
N ALA A 13 -0.01 5.34 -15.30
CA ALA A 13 0.72 5.74 -16.50
C ALA A 13 0.45 7.20 -16.87
N GLU A 14 -0.80 7.65 -16.75
CA GLU A 14 -1.16 9.04 -16.99
C GLU A 14 -0.44 9.99 -16.04
N LYS A 15 -0.39 9.61 -14.77
CA LYS A 15 0.18 10.49 -13.74
C LYS A 15 1.70 10.55 -13.79
N PHE A 16 2.34 9.42 -14.05
CA PHE A 16 3.79 9.30 -13.91
C PHE A 16 4.54 9.03 -15.21
N GLY A 17 3.84 8.81 -16.30
CA GLY A 17 4.46 8.63 -17.62
C GLY A 17 5.19 7.32 -17.82
N THR A 18 4.94 6.33 -16.97
CA THR A 18 5.62 5.04 -17.03
C THR A 18 4.73 3.96 -16.43
N THR A 19 5.20 2.73 -16.40
CA THR A 19 4.47 1.62 -15.77
C THR A 19 5.21 1.19 -14.50
N GLY A 20 4.55 0.41 -13.66
CA GLY A 20 5.13 -0.08 -12.44
C GLY A 20 4.68 -1.49 -12.12
N GLU A 21 5.13 -2.01 -10.97
CA GLU A 21 4.74 -3.33 -10.50
C GLU A 21 3.36 -3.27 -9.84
N LEU A 22 2.59 -4.33 -10.02
CA LEU A 22 1.25 -4.44 -9.48
C LEU A 22 1.25 -5.31 -8.22
N TYR A 23 0.62 -4.82 -7.17
CA TYR A 23 0.43 -5.57 -5.93
C TYR A 23 -1.03 -5.46 -5.49
N THR A 24 -1.53 -6.51 -4.83
CA THR A 24 -2.89 -6.51 -4.31
C THR A 24 -2.86 -6.99 -2.86
N SER A 25 -3.77 -6.47 -2.05
CA SER A 25 -4.00 -7.02 -0.73
C SER A 25 -5.06 -8.13 -0.80
N PRO A 26 -5.05 -9.05 0.12
CA PRO A 26 -4.17 -9.13 1.27
C PRO A 26 -2.83 -9.83 0.98
N GLY A 27 -1.92 -9.09 0.43
CA GLY A 27 -0.57 -9.60 0.21
C GLY A 27 -0.40 -10.55 -0.95
N ARG A 28 -1.34 -10.58 -1.88
CA ARG A 28 -1.25 -11.43 -3.06
C ARG A 28 -0.86 -10.61 -4.25
N ILE A 29 0.11 -11.09 -4.96
CA ILE A 29 0.55 -10.47 -6.18
C ILE A 29 -0.22 -11.07 -7.31
N ASN A 30 -0.73 -10.23 -8.18
CA ASN A 30 -1.28 -10.67 -9.44
C ASN A 30 -2.33 -11.75 -9.32
N LEU A 31 -3.39 -11.38 -8.75
CA LEU A 31 -4.56 -12.23 -8.75
C LEU A 31 -5.16 -12.37 -10.13
N ILE A 32 -4.42 -11.97 -11.11
CA ILE A 32 -4.77 -12.06 -12.50
C ILE A 32 -4.13 -13.31 -13.02
N GLY A 33 -4.87 -14.13 -13.66
CA GLY A 33 -4.51 -15.47 -14.05
C GLY A 33 -3.08 -15.76 -14.48
N GLU A 34 -2.41 -14.83 -15.13
CA GLU A 34 -1.09 -15.10 -15.66
C GLU A 34 0.00 -15.27 -14.61
N HIS A 35 -0.30 -14.98 -13.36
CA HIS A 35 0.72 -15.02 -12.31
C HIS A 35 0.30 -15.78 -11.07
N THR A 36 -0.69 -16.64 -11.18
CA THR A 36 -1.24 -17.29 -10.00
C THR A 36 -0.30 -18.31 -9.38
N ASP A 37 0.53 -18.92 -10.17
CA ASP A 37 1.35 -20.04 -9.71
C ASP A 37 2.50 -19.60 -8.82
N TYR A 38 3.15 -18.49 -9.10
CA TYR A 38 4.29 -18.11 -8.30
C TYR A 38 3.92 -17.53 -6.92
N ASN A 39 2.67 -17.34 -6.67
CA ASN A 39 2.17 -16.99 -5.36
C ASN A 39 1.92 -18.20 -4.48
N GLY A 40 2.42 -19.35 -4.87
CA GLY A 40 2.17 -20.57 -4.14
C GLY A 40 0.74 -21.07 -4.29
N GLY A 41 0.08 -20.65 -5.34
CA GLY A 41 -1.30 -21.04 -5.59
C GLY A 41 -2.32 -20.34 -4.71
N PHE A 42 -1.92 -19.34 -3.98
CA PHE A 42 -2.85 -18.66 -3.10
C PHE A 42 -3.60 -17.56 -3.80
N VAL A 43 -4.65 -17.93 -4.45
CA VAL A 43 -5.58 -16.98 -5.04
C VAL A 43 -6.93 -17.19 -4.37
N PHE A 44 -7.41 -16.16 -3.70
CA PHE A 44 -8.70 -16.22 -3.03
C PHE A 44 -9.69 -15.44 -3.89
N PRO A 45 -10.67 -16.11 -4.49
CA PRO A 45 -11.58 -15.44 -5.41
C PRO A 45 -12.26 -14.19 -4.86
N GLY A 46 -12.52 -14.16 -3.58
CA GLY A 46 -13.16 -13.00 -2.96
C GLY A 46 -12.20 -11.90 -2.52
N ALA A 47 -10.89 -12.15 -2.54
CA ALA A 47 -9.94 -11.21 -1.98
C ALA A 47 -9.82 -9.93 -2.79
N VAL A 48 -9.91 -10.05 -4.11
CA VAL A 48 -9.80 -8.90 -5.01
C VAL A 48 -10.95 -7.92 -4.81
N ASP A 49 -12.13 -8.45 -4.52
CA ASP A 49 -13.34 -7.63 -4.39
C ASP A 49 -13.32 -6.75 -3.15
N LYS A 50 -12.50 -7.07 -2.18
CA LYS A 50 -12.50 -6.36 -0.90
C LYS A 50 -11.12 -5.90 -0.48
N GLY A 51 -10.21 -5.88 -1.40
CA GLY A 51 -8.85 -5.50 -1.12
C GLY A 51 -8.48 -4.18 -1.73
N MET A 52 -7.19 -3.99 -1.79
CA MET A 52 -6.55 -2.82 -2.35
C MET A 52 -5.69 -3.26 -3.52
N ILE A 53 -5.69 -2.49 -4.60
CA ILE A 53 -4.79 -2.72 -5.73
C ILE A 53 -3.86 -1.52 -5.83
N MET A 54 -2.58 -1.78 -6.04
CA MET A 54 -1.58 -0.74 -6.06
C MET A 54 -0.57 -1.00 -7.16
N VAL A 55 -0.18 0.06 -7.86
CA VAL A 55 0.94 0.04 -8.80
C VAL A 55 2.04 0.91 -8.19
N ILE A 56 3.28 0.45 -8.25
CA ILE A 56 4.40 1.13 -7.61
C ILE A 56 5.65 0.99 -8.48
N LYS A 57 6.46 2.05 -8.47
CA LYS A 57 7.76 2.03 -9.15
C LYS A 57 8.74 2.94 -8.42
N PRO A 58 9.95 2.46 -8.12
CA PRO A 58 11.01 3.34 -7.63
C PRO A 58 11.25 4.48 -8.61
N ASN A 59 11.39 5.71 -8.11
CA ASN A 59 11.46 6.88 -8.97
C ASN A 59 12.83 7.56 -9.00
N GLY A 60 13.80 7.04 -8.26
CA GLY A 60 15.14 7.61 -8.22
C GLY A 60 15.23 8.93 -7.44
N LEU A 61 14.15 9.35 -6.82
CA LEU A 61 14.11 10.57 -6.01
C LEU A 61 14.20 10.20 -4.53
N ASP A 62 14.28 11.20 -3.67
CA ASP A 62 14.25 11.00 -2.23
C ASP A 62 12.87 11.32 -1.64
N LYS A 63 11.84 11.21 -2.44
CA LYS A 63 10.46 11.46 -2.02
C LYS A 63 9.51 10.47 -2.66
N VAL A 64 8.38 10.29 -2.00
CA VAL A 64 7.27 9.47 -2.49
C VAL A 64 6.27 10.39 -3.18
N ARG A 65 5.77 9.95 -4.34
CA ARG A 65 4.67 10.62 -5.03
C ARG A 65 3.52 9.62 -5.09
N ALA A 66 2.44 9.95 -4.39
CA ALA A 66 1.35 9.01 -4.16
C ALA A 66 0.03 9.56 -4.67
N PHE A 67 -0.69 8.73 -5.43
CA PHE A 67 -1.99 9.08 -5.99
C PHE A 67 -3.04 8.08 -5.49
N ALA A 68 -3.93 8.56 -4.63
CA ALA A 68 -5.04 7.77 -4.11
C ALA A 68 -6.25 8.00 -5.02
N ILE A 69 -6.48 7.07 -5.93
CA ILE A 69 -7.48 7.24 -7.00
C ILE A 69 -8.89 7.43 -6.45
N ASP A 70 -9.21 6.78 -5.32
CA ASP A 70 -10.55 6.80 -4.74
C ASP A 70 -10.86 8.02 -3.88
N ILE A 71 -9.87 8.86 -3.60
CA ILE A 71 -10.10 10.02 -2.75
C ILE A 71 -10.80 11.11 -3.55
N ASP A 72 -11.92 11.60 -3.01
CA ASP A 72 -12.64 12.71 -3.61
C ASP A 72 -11.86 14.01 -3.31
N PRO A 73 -11.52 14.79 -4.34
CA PRO A 73 -10.80 16.05 -4.14
C PRO A 73 -11.53 17.04 -3.21
N LYS A 74 -12.82 16.86 -3.02
CA LYS A 74 -13.60 17.69 -2.09
C LYS A 74 -13.27 17.38 -0.64
N ASP A 75 -12.86 16.15 -0.36
CA ASP A 75 -12.59 15.72 1.01
C ASP A 75 -11.14 15.88 1.39
N GLU A 76 -10.25 15.38 0.54
CA GLU A 76 -8.81 15.47 0.74
C GLU A 76 -8.12 15.51 -0.63
N ALA A 77 -6.87 15.95 -0.64
CA ALA A 77 -6.08 15.91 -1.86
C ALA A 77 -5.84 14.46 -2.27
N PRO A 78 -6.15 14.09 -3.51
CA PRO A 78 -5.91 12.71 -3.96
C PRO A 78 -4.46 12.46 -4.37
N TYR A 79 -3.65 13.49 -4.55
CA TYR A 79 -2.25 13.38 -4.89
C TYR A 79 -1.41 14.10 -3.85
N VAL A 80 -0.42 13.42 -3.29
CA VAL A 80 0.45 13.98 -2.26
C VAL A 80 1.89 13.56 -2.53
N GLU A 81 2.82 14.47 -2.29
CA GLU A 81 4.26 14.16 -2.30
C GLU A 81 4.80 14.36 -0.89
N PHE A 82 5.68 13.47 -0.44
CA PHE A 82 6.29 13.62 0.86
C PHE A 82 7.68 12.96 0.88
N GLY A 83 8.55 13.50 1.75
CA GLY A 83 9.85 12.90 1.97
C GLY A 83 9.77 11.73 2.94
N LEU A 84 10.93 11.17 3.28
CA LEU A 84 10.99 9.96 4.09
C LEU A 84 11.63 10.19 5.46
N ASN A 85 11.74 11.45 5.87
CA ASN A 85 12.25 11.80 7.20
C ASN A 85 11.09 12.04 8.17
N GLU A 86 11.38 11.99 9.45
CA GLU A 86 10.35 12.13 10.48
C GLU A 86 9.51 13.40 10.33
N GLU A 87 10.15 14.51 9.98
CA GLU A 87 9.50 15.80 9.83
C GLU A 87 8.65 15.91 8.57
N ASP A 88 8.71 14.92 7.69
CA ASP A 88 8.03 14.97 6.40
C ASP A 88 6.62 14.42 6.42
N LYS A 89 6.10 14.11 7.60
CA LYS A 89 4.76 13.52 7.74
C LYS A 89 3.71 14.38 7.03
N PRO A 90 2.95 13.81 6.10
CA PRO A 90 1.90 14.56 5.41
C PRO A 90 0.72 14.86 6.33
N LYS A 91 -0.08 15.82 5.95
CA LYS A 91 -1.27 16.19 6.70
C LYS A 91 -2.51 15.42 6.28
N GLU A 92 -2.52 14.88 5.07
CA GLU A 92 -3.64 14.11 4.55
C GLU A 92 -3.72 12.77 5.28
N ALA A 93 -4.91 12.44 5.79
CA ALA A 93 -5.07 11.24 6.60
C ALA A 93 -4.65 9.97 5.88
N TRP A 94 -5.08 9.79 4.63
CA TRP A 94 -4.73 8.60 3.88
C TRP A 94 -3.22 8.49 3.66
N ALA A 95 -2.56 9.62 3.41
CA ALA A 95 -1.12 9.64 3.14
C ALA A 95 -0.31 9.29 4.39
N CYS A 96 -0.84 9.55 5.57
CA CYS A 96 -0.17 9.17 6.82
C CYS A 96 0.00 7.65 6.93
N TYR A 97 -0.93 6.87 6.38
CA TYR A 97 -0.78 5.41 6.37
C TYR A 97 0.40 5.00 5.50
N VAL A 98 0.52 5.59 4.32
CA VAL A 98 1.63 5.28 3.41
C VAL A 98 2.96 5.73 4.03
N PHE A 99 2.99 6.94 4.54
CA PHE A 99 4.18 7.49 5.21
C PHE A 99 4.60 6.61 6.39
N GLY A 100 3.64 6.20 7.21
CA GLY A 100 3.93 5.38 8.38
C GLY A 100 4.51 4.03 8.02
N VAL A 101 3.97 3.38 6.99
CA VAL A 101 4.53 2.09 6.54
C VAL A 101 5.97 2.28 6.09
N CYS A 102 6.25 3.34 5.33
CA CYS A 102 7.62 3.61 4.89
C CYS A 102 8.56 3.79 6.08
N ARG A 103 8.15 4.59 7.07
CA ARG A 103 9.00 4.85 8.24
C ARG A 103 9.19 3.61 9.09
N GLU A 104 8.13 2.83 9.31
CA GLU A 104 8.25 1.61 10.10
C GLU A 104 9.11 0.56 9.41
N MET A 105 9.03 0.47 8.09
CA MET A 105 9.91 -0.43 7.35
C MET A 105 11.37 0.02 7.48
N GLN A 106 11.63 1.33 7.39
CA GLN A 106 12.98 1.85 7.58
C GLN A 106 13.53 1.55 8.97
N LYS A 107 12.69 1.70 10.01
CA LYS A 107 13.09 1.37 11.38
C LYS A 107 13.51 -0.08 11.54
N ARG A 108 12.98 -0.95 10.70
CA ARG A 108 13.28 -2.38 10.73
C ARG A 108 14.40 -2.77 9.77
N GLY A 109 15.09 -1.77 9.22
CA GLY A 109 16.28 -2.02 8.39
C GLY A 109 16.01 -2.16 6.90
N VAL A 110 14.78 -1.91 6.46
CA VAL A 110 14.47 -1.93 5.02
C VAL A 110 14.83 -0.58 4.43
N PRO A 111 15.74 -0.53 3.45
CA PRO A 111 16.21 0.76 2.90
C PRO A 111 15.23 1.34 1.88
N VAL A 112 14.08 1.78 2.38
CA VAL A 112 13.04 2.38 1.53
C VAL A 112 13.54 3.69 0.94
N LYS A 113 13.34 3.84 -0.37
CA LYS A 113 13.68 5.06 -1.09
C LYS A 113 12.44 5.59 -1.79
N GLY A 114 12.57 6.69 -2.51
CA GLY A 114 11.44 7.31 -3.19
C GLY A 114 10.81 6.41 -4.24
N PHE A 115 9.51 6.51 -4.34
CA PHE A 115 8.75 5.76 -5.34
C PHE A 115 7.52 6.54 -5.77
N ASP A 116 6.98 6.14 -6.93
CA ASP A 116 5.70 6.61 -7.42
C ASP A 116 4.68 5.51 -7.21
N THR A 117 3.47 5.86 -6.81
CA THR A 117 2.43 4.87 -6.59
C THR A 117 1.05 5.43 -6.90
N ALA A 118 0.17 4.57 -7.40
CA ALA A 118 -1.26 4.85 -7.54
C ALA A 118 -2.00 3.63 -7.03
N PHE A 119 -3.08 3.85 -6.30
CA PHE A 119 -3.81 2.75 -5.69
C PHE A 119 -5.29 3.06 -5.55
N ALA A 120 -6.08 1.99 -5.46
CA ALA A 120 -7.52 2.05 -5.25
C ALA A 120 -7.99 0.78 -4.59
N GLY A 121 -9.14 0.84 -3.94
CA GLY A 121 -9.74 -0.31 -3.30
C GLY A 121 -11.23 -0.35 -3.51
N ASP A 122 -11.83 -1.50 -3.22
CA ASP A 122 -13.27 -1.67 -3.29
C ASP A 122 -14.00 -0.91 -2.19
N VAL A 123 -13.34 -0.75 -1.04
CA VAL A 123 -13.91 -0.02 0.08
C VAL A 123 -13.20 1.32 0.17
N PRO A 124 -13.93 2.44 0.07
CA PRO A 124 -13.30 3.75 0.13
C PRO A 124 -12.50 3.94 1.41
N LEU A 125 -11.37 4.62 1.29
CA LEU A 125 -10.54 4.94 2.45
C LEU A 125 -11.34 5.77 3.44
N GLY A 126 -11.21 5.43 4.71
CA GLY A 126 -11.95 6.11 5.77
C GLY A 126 -13.30 5.51 6.07
N ALA A 127 -13.78 4.58 5.25
CA ALA A 127 -15.09 3.96 5.47
C ALA A 127 -15.05 2.86 6.53
N GLY A 128 -13.86 2.45 6.97
CA GLY A 128 -13.73 1.44 7.98
C GLY A 128 -12.30 0.97 8.12
N MET A 129 -12.03 0.24 9.20
CA MET A 129 -10.68 -0.20 9.53
C MET A 129 -10.10 -1.19 8.54
N SER A 130 -10.95 -1.99 7.91
CA SER A 130 -10.45 -3.00 6.97
C SER A 130 -9.79 -2.37 5.75
N SER A 131 -10.22 -1.18 5.32
CA SER A 131 -9.57 -0.52 4.19
C SER A 131 -8.19 0.03 4.55
N SER A 132 -8.01 0.57 5.76
CA SER A 132 -6.68 1.01 6.19
C SER A 132 -5.73 -0.17 6.40
N ALA A 133 -6.23 -1.27 6.96
CA ALA A 133 -5.40 -2.47 7.12
C ALA A 133 -4.97 -3.02 5.76
N ALA A 134 -5.87 -3.02 4.78
CA ALA A 134 -5.54 -3.45 3.43
C ALA A 134 -4.47 -2.55 2.78
N LEU A 135 -4.60 -1.23 2.96
CA LEU A 135 -3.64 -0.27 2.46
C LEU A 135 -2.26 -0.50 3.06
N GLU A 136 -2.21 -0.63 4.39
CA GLU A 136 -0.94 -0.86 5.09
C GLU A 136 -0.28 -2.17 4.68
N SER A 137 -1.06 -3.24 4.56
CA SER A 137 -0.49 -4.53 4.21
C SER A 137 0.03 -4.57 2.78
N VAL A 138 -0.67 -3.95 1.83
CA VAL A 138 -0.20 -3.94 0.45
C VAL A 138 1.11 -3.15 0.32
N PHE A 139 1.22 -2.02 1.03
CA PHE A 139 2.45 -1.25 1.00
C PHE A 139 3.58 -1.95 1.74
N ALA A 140 3.31 -2.53 2.90
CA ALA A 140 4.34 -3.27 3.62
C ALA A 140 4.87 -4.43 2.79
N PHE A 141 3.99 -5.18 2.16
CA PHE A 141 4.38 -6.29 1.31
C PHE A 141 5.20 -5.81 0.11
N ALA A 142 4.74 -4.77 -0.58
CA ALA A 142 5.44 -4.24 -1.76
C ALA A 142 6.82 -3.70 -1.39
N LEU A 143 6.93 -2.93 -0.32
CA LEU A 143 8.21 -2.38 0.09
C LEU A 143 9.18 -3.47 0.53
N ASN A 144 8.67 -4.53 1.16
CA ASN A 144 9.49 -5.68 1.51
C ASN A 144 10.06 -6.35 0.26
N GLU A 145 9.24 -6.50 -0.78
CA GLU A 145 9.69 -7.12 -2.02
C GLU A 145 10.67 -6.24 -2.80
N ILE A 146 10.40 -4.94 -2.86
CA ILE A 146 11.18 -4.02 -3.69
C ILE A 146 12.50 -3.64 -3.02
N TYR A 147 12.48 -3.36 -1.73
CA TYR A 147 13.63 -2.82 -1.01
C TYR A 147 14.20 -3.76 0.03
N GLY A 148 13.41 -4.72 0.50
CA GLY A 148 13.80 -5.62 1.59
C GLY A 148 14.17 -7.01 1.13
N GLU A 149 14.22 -7.27 -0.16
CA GLU A 149 14.54 -8.58 -0.73
C GLU A 149 13.63 -9.70 -0.21
N GLY A 150 12.41 -9.33 0.20
CA GLY A 150 11.44 -10.30 0.71
C GLY A 150 11.81 -10.90 2.06
N LYS A 151 12.70 -10.27 2.82
CA LYS A 151 13.24 -10.87 4.05
C LYS A 151 12.33 -10.77 5.27
N SER A 152 11.42 -9.80 5.30
CA SER A 152 10.50 -9.68 6.44
C SER A 152 9.41 -10.74 6.33
N ASP A 153 9.07 -11.36 7.45
CA ASP A 153 8.00 -12.36 7.44
C ASP A 153 6.63 -11.69 7.65
N LYS A 154 5.58 -12.49 7.53
CA LYS A 154 4.21 -11.97 7.64
C LYS A 154 3.92 -11.35 9.00
N PHE A 155 4.52 -11.88 10.07
CA PHE A 155 4.32 -11.31 11.40
C PHE A 155 4.96 -9.94 11.51
N GLU A 156 6.14 -9.77 10.94
CA GLU A 156 6.77 -8.46 10.91
C GLU A 156 5.96 -7.46 10.10
N LEU A 157 5.43 -7.87 8.96
CA LEU A 157 4.61 -7.00 8.13
C LEU A 157 3.33 -6.59 8.85
N ALA A 158 2.71 -7.51 9.60
CA ALA A 158 1.55 -7.19 10.39
C ALA A 158 1.87 -6.19 11.49
N ARG A 159 3.04 -6.31 12.10
CA ARG A 159 3.49 -5.37 13.13
C ARG A 159 3.79 -4.00 12.56
N VAL A 160 4.27 -3.94 11.33
CA VAL A 160 4.44 -2.66 10.63
C VAL A 160 3.11 -1.94 10.53
N GLY A 161 2.05 -2.63 10.13
CA GLY A 161 0.73 -2.03 10.06
C GLY A 161 0.23 -1.54 11.40
N GLN A 162 0.38 -2.34 12.44
CA GLN A 162 -0.03 -1.96 13.79
C GLN A 162 0.75 -0.73 14.28
N ALA A 163 2.06 -0.73 14.08
CA ALA A 163 2.90 0.38 14.50
C ALA A 163 2.58 1.65 13.71
N THR A 164 2.24 1.52 12.43
CA THR A 164 1.83 2.65 11.61
C THR A 164 0.59 3.31 12.20
N GLU A 165 -0.41 2.52 12.55
CA GLU A 165 -1.62 3.09 13.12
C GLU A 165 -1.38 3.72 14.47
N HIS A 166 -0.56 3.10 15.29
CA HIS A 166 -0.24 3.64 16.61
C HIS A 166 0.59 4.93 16.52
N ASN A 167 1.59 4.96 15.67
CA ASN A 167 2.58 6.05 15.64
C ASN A 167 2.23 7.20 14.71
N TYR A 168 1.45 6.95 13.66
CA TYR A 168 1.31 7.94 12.58
C TYR A 168 -0.13 8.32 12.29
N THR A 169 -1.10 7.52 12.66
CA THR A 169 -2.49 7.81 12.34
C THR A 169 -3.37 8.07 13.56
N GLY A 170 -2.85 7.80 14.74
CA GLY A 170 -3.61 7.97 15.97
C GLY A 170 -4.61 6.87 16.26
N CYS A 171 -4.68 5.85 15.42
CA CYS A 171 -5.56 4.73 15.66
C CYS A 171 -4.87 3.69 16.52
N ASN A 172 -5.55 3.22 17.56
CA ASN A 172 -5.00 2.21 18.46
C ASN A 172 -5.63 0.85 18.13
N CYS A 173 -5.34 0.35 16.97
CA CYS A 173 -5.94 -0.88 16.46
C CYS A 173 -5.18 -2.13 16.94
N GLY A 174 -5.90 -3.23 17.09
CA GLY A 174 -5.28 -4.50 17.42
C GLY A 174 -4.57 -5.11 16.23
N ILE A 175 -3.62 -5.99 16.52
CA ILE A 175 -2.82 -6.63 15.47
C ILE A 175 -3.63 -7.60 14.61
N MET A 176 -4.79 -8.02 15.08
CA MET A 176 -5.61 -8.98 14.34
C MET A 176 -6.03 -8.49 12.98
N ASP A 177 -6.30 -7.20 12.85
CA ASP A 177 -6.71 -6.65 11.56
C ASP A 177 -5.58 -6.73 10.54
N GLN A 178 -4.35 -6.46 10.97
CA GLN A 178 -3.20 -6.54 10.09
C GLN A 178 -2.91 -7.98 9.70
N PHE A 179 -3.05 -8.93 10.61
CA PHE A 179 -2.89 -10.33 10.29
C PHE A 179 -3.92 -10.79 9.25
N ALA A 180 -5.15 -10.37 9.41
CA ALA A 180 -6.19 -10.73 8.46
C ALA A 180 -5.90 -10.21 7.06
N SER A 181 -5.27 -9.05 6.96
CA SER A 181 -4.93 -8.44 5.66
C SER A 181 -3.68 -9.04 5.03
N VAL A 182 -2.70 -9.44 5.84
CA VAL A 182 -1.42 -9.97 5.34
C VAL A 182 -1.51 -11.47 5.06
N PHE A 183 -2.20 -12.21 5.88
CA PHE A 183 -2.35 -13.65 5.76
C PHE A 183 -3.56 -14.00 4.93
#